data_564d092c5be86e8a68295b3fd15b74d1
#
_entry.id   564d092c5be86e8a68295b3fd15b74d1
#
_cell.length_a   1.000
_cell.length_b   1.000
_cell.length_c   1.000
_cell.angle_alpha   90.00
_cell.angle_beta   90.00
_cell.angle_gamma   90.00
#
_symmetry.space_group_name_H-M   'P 1'
#
loop_
_entity.id
_entity.type
_entity.pdbx_description
1 polymer ?
#
loop_
_entity_poly.entity_id
_entity_poly.type
_entity_poly.pdbx_seq_one_letter_code
_entity_poly.pdbx_strand_id
1 'polypeptide(L)'
;CSEREDSLVVVFWNVENFFDYFDGGTGDSDREFSSMGARHWTKKKFYAKCDAVAKTVFWLTDRYGRMPDVIGLAEVENRGVLTRMLSSTLMRKYDYGIVHRESGDRRGIDVALLYRKSVMDTLSTSFVTPVYEGKLMQTRDILHARMSLADSSVADFIVNHHPSKFGGEEESRGRRDAAMETLKHFCDSLKGDQMIVMGDFNDTPEAEQFRMLDGLLVNKAEGLHQRREGTIRYEGKWELIDMFMTSPSLAAESRMEIVRVPFLMTCEKKHPGDKPRRP
;
A
#
# COMPACT_ATOMS: atom_id res chain seq x y z
N CYS A 1 -31.50 0.39 1.17
CA CYS A 1 -30.69 1.46 0.51
C CYS A 1 -29.94 2.36 1.49
N SER A 2 -30.00 2.13 2.83
CA SER A 2 -29.36 2.98 3.85
C SER A 2 -28.02 2.42 4.39
N GLU A 3 -27.61 1.21 3.99
CA GLU A 3 -26.41 0.58 4.54
C GLU A 3 -25.07 1.06 3.91
N ARG A 4 -25.08 2.01 2.97
CA ARG A 4 -23.88 2.44 2.24
C ARG A 4 -23.27 3.77 2.73
N GLU A 5 -23.95 4.53 3.57
CA GLU A 5 -23.43 5.82 4.04
C GLU A 5 -22.43 5.68 5.18
N ASP A 6 -22.51 4.63 5.98
CA ASP A 6 -21.72 4.45 7.20
C ASP A 6 -20.44 3.58 7.02
N SER A 7 -20.11 3.16 5.79
CA SER A 7 -18.95 2.32 5.52
C SER A 7 -17.87 3.04 4.78
N LEU A 8 -16.57 2.72 5.05
CA LEU A 8 -15.43 3.24 4.31
C LEU A 8 -15.01 2.28 3.18
N VAL A 9 -14.64 2.83 2.04
CA VAL A 9 -13.93 2.12 0.97
C VAL A 9 -12.45 2.41 1.09
N VAL A 10 -11.70 1.41 1.54
CA VAL A 10 -10.25 1.50 1.74
C VAL A 10 -9.54 0.63 0.71
N VAL A 11 -8.59 1.18 -0.02
CA VAL A 11 -7.82 0.51 -1.06
C VAL A 11 -6.35 0.49 -0.68
N PHE A 12 -5.68 -0.64 -0.91
CA PHE A 12 -4.22 -0.71 -0.92
C PHE A 12 -3.74 -1.18 -2.28
N TRP A 13 -2.66 -0.57 -2.78
CA TRP A 13 -2.07 -0.94 -4.05
C TRP A 13 -0.56 -0.65 -4.07
N ASN A 14 0.25 -1.66 -4.31
CA ASN A 14 1.64 -1.47 -4.71
C ASN A 14 1.64 -1.06 -6.19
N VAL A 15 1.88 0.23 -6.45
CA VAL A 15 1.86 0.81 -7.81
C VAL A 15 3.15 0.58 -8.59
N GLU A 16 4.09 -0.17 -8.05
CA GLU A 16 5.36 -0.58 -8.66
C GLU A 16 6.17 0.58 -9.28
N ASN A 17 7.20 1.04 -8.56
CA ASN A 17 8.17 2.02 -9.08
C ASN A 17 7.52 3.30 -9.63
N PHE A 18 6.73 3.99 -8.82
CA PHE A 18 6.10 5.26 -9.21
C PHE A 18 7.07 6.42 -8.98
N PHE A 19 8.06 6.50 -9.85
CA PHE A 19 9.05 7.58 -9.90
C PHE A 19 8.56 8.72 -10.78
N ASP A 20 9.05 9.92 -10.54
CA ASP A 20 8.93 10.98 -11.52
C ASP A 20 9.97 10.78 -12.65
N TYR A 21 10.11 11.73 -13.57
CA TYR A 21 11.00 11.58 -14.74
C TYR A 21 12.28 12.43 -14.63
N PHE A 22 12.55 12.99 -13.46
CA PHE A 22 13.75 13.76 -13.19
C PHE A 22 14.80 12.85 -12.49
N ASP A 23 16.05 13.23 -12.52
CA ASP A 23 17.14 12.65 -11.75
C ASP A 23 17.45 13.64 -10.61
N GLY A 24 16.67 13.60 -9.54
CA GLY A 24 16.73 14.59 -8.45
C GLY A 24 16.46 14.01 -7.08
N GLY A 25 16.11 12.73 -6.99
CA GLY A 25 15.89 12.00 -5.75
C GLY A 25 17.19 11.54 -5.09
N THR A 26 17.05 10.92 -3.93
CA THR A 26 18.19 10.45 -3.11
C THR A 26 18.43 8.94 -3.21
N GLY A 27 17.49 8.20 -3.82
CA GLY A 27 17.55 6.75 -3.90
C GLY A 27 18.40 6.21 -5.06
N ASP A 28 18.93 5.01 -4.90
CA ASP A 28 19.76 4.33 -5.92
C ASP A 28 19.00 4.11 -7.25
N SER A 29 17.66 4.01 -7.20
CA SER A 29 16.82 3.78 -8.38
C SER A 29 16.37 5.05 -9.10
N ASP A 30 16.50 6.23 -8.50
CA ASP A 30 16.05 7.49 -9.12
C ASP A 30 16.69 7.73 -10.48
N ARG A 31 18.01 7.60 -10.54
CA ARG A 31 18.75 7.72 -11.81
C ARG A 31 18.29 6.68 -12.86
N GLU A 32 17.98 5.45 -12.44
CA GLU A 32 17.51 4.38 -13.33
C GLU A 32 16.16 4.76 -13.95
N PHE A 33 15.26 5.35 -13.13
CA PHE A 33 13.91 5.76 -13.51
C PHE A 33 13.82 7.21 -14.01
N SER A 34 14.94 7.83 -14.38
CA SER A 34 14.93 9.14 -15.04
C SER A 34 14.77 9.03 -16.56
N SER A 35 14.56 10.18 -17.22
CA SER A 35 14.42 10.24 -18.69
C SER A 35 15.68 9.78 -19.43
N MET A 36 16.87 9.99 -18.82
CA MET A 36 18.17 9.57 -19.34
C MET A 36 18.66 8.25 -18.77
N GLY A 37 17.94 7.70 -17.80
CA GLY A 37 18.29 6.47 -17.12
C GLY A 37 17.98 5.21 -17.93
N ALA A 38 18.39 4.06 -17.40
CA ALA A 38 18.28 2.75 -18.09
C ALA A 38 16.83 2.37 -18.44
N ARG A 39 15.83 2.85 -17.68
CA ARG A 39 14.40 2.60 -17.95
C ARG A 39 13.82 3.56 -18.97
N HIS A 40 14.54 4.62 -19.36
CA HIS A 40 14.02 5.69 -20.19
C HIS A 40 12.65 6.15 -19.71
N TRP A 41 12.57 6.51 -18.42
CA TRP A 41 11.34 6.89 -17.75
C TRP A 41 10.97 8.34 -18.09
N THR A 42 10.41 8.51 -19.28
CA THR A 42 10.10 9.83 -19.84
C THR A 42 8.87 10.47 -19.20
N LYS A 43 8.77 11.79 -19.33
CA LYS A 43 7.55 12.54 -18.96
C LYS A 43 6.26 11.90 -19.48
N LYS A 44 6.27 11.40 -20.74
CA LYS A 44 5.13 10.71 -21.34
C LYS A 44 4.75 9.44 -20.58
N LYS A 45 5.74 8.62 -20.18
CA LYS A 45 5.51 7.40 -19.40
C LYS A 45 4.98 7.72 -18.02
N PHE A 46 5.52 8.74 -17.36
CA PHE A 46 5.05 9.20 -16.06
C PHE A 46 3.56 9.59 -16.09
N TYR A 47 3.16 10.45 -17.02
CA TYR A 47 1.75 10.85 -17.11
C TYR A 47 0.83 9.71 -17.56
N ALA A 48 1.31 8.80 -18.42
CA ALA A 48 0.56 7.59 -18.75
C ALA A 48 0.30 6.72 -17.52
N LYS A 49 1.27 6.64 -16.60
CA LYS A 49 1.09 5.95 -15.32
C LYS A 49 0.13 6.70 -14.41
N CYS A 50 0.21 8.02 -14.30
CA CYS A 50 -0.77 8.82 -13.57
C CYS A 50 -2.20 8.56 -14.07
N ASP A 51 -2.39 8.54 -15.38
CA ASP A 51 -3.69 8.26 -16.02
C ASP A 51 -4.16 6.81 -15.73
N ALA A 52 -3.25 5.82 -15.73
CA ALA A 52 -3.57 4.45 -15.43
C ALA A 52 -4.00 4.27 -13.96
N VAL A 53 -3.31 4.94 -13.02
CA VAL A 53 -3.70 4.95 -11.61
C VAL A 53 -5.07 5.60 -11.42
N ALA A 54 -5.28 6.78 -11.99
CA ALA A 54 -6.57 7.49 -11.91
C ALA A 54 -7.71 6.67 -12.54
N LYS A 55 -7.48 6.07 -13.72
CA LYS A 55 -8.45 5.20 -14.39
C LYS A 55 -8.84 4.01 -13.51
N THR A 56 -7.88 3.43 -12.79
CA THR A 56 -8.15 2.33 -11.85
C THR A 56 -9.02 2.79 -10.69
N VAL A 57 -8.72 3.95 -10.10
CA VAL A 57 -9.53 4.53 -9.03
C VAL A 57 -10.97 4.80 -9.50
N PHE A 58 -11.15 5.33 -10.72
CA PHE A 58 -12.51 5.53 -11.28
C PHE A 58 -13.22 4.22 -11.59
N TRP A 59 -12.51 3.19 -12.03
CA TRP A 59 -13.08 1.87 -12.22
C TRP A 59 -13.57 1.26 -10.89
N LEU A 60 -12.79 1.45 -9.80
CA LEU A 60 -13.22 1.08 -8.46
C LEU A 60 -14.45 1.89 -8.01
N THR A 61 -14.48 3.18 -8.35
CA THR A 61 -15.63 4.05 -8.07
C THR A 61 -16.91 3.53 -8.72
N ASP A 62 -16.82 3.12 -9.98
CA ASP A 62 -17.96 2.51 -10.70
C ASP A 62 -18.41 1.19 -10.03
N ARG A 63 -17.45 0.36 -9.63
CA ARG A 63 -17.71 -0.91 -8.96
C ARG A 63 -18.37 -0.76 -7.58
N TYR A 64 -17.93 0.18 -6.78
CA TYR A 64 -18.41 0.37 -5.39
C TYR A 64 -19.44 1.49 -5.24
N GLY A 65 -19.73 2.22 -6.31
CA GLY A 65 -20.70 3.32 -6.34
C GLY A 65 -20.23 4.59 -5.65
N ARG A 66 -18.96 4.66 -5.21
CA ARG A 66 -18.34 5.82 -4.57
C ARG A 66 -16.82 5.81 -4.71
N MET A 67 -16.21 6.99 -4.67
CA MET A 67 -14.75 7.11 -4.64
C MET A 67 -14.17 6.42 -3.39
N PRO A 68 -13.02 5.75 -3.50
CA PRO A 68 -12.31 5.28 -2.32
C PRO A 68 -12.07 6.41 -1.32
N ASP A 69 -12.35 6.16 -0.05
CA ASP A 69 -12.18 7.15 1.02
C ASP A 69 -10.72 7.25 1.44
N VAL A 70 -10.03 6.09 1.42
CA VAL A 70 -8.60 5.97 1.73
C VAL A 70 -7.92 5.09 0.68
N ILE A 71 -6.74 5.51 0.23
CA ILE A 71 -5.89 4.74 -0.69
C ILE A 71 -4.48 4.68 -0.12
N GLY A 72 -4.08 3.52 0.40
CA GLY A 72 -2.71 3.21 0.74
C GLY A 72 -1.93 2.83 -0.52
N LEU A 73 -0.76 3.38 -0.69
CA LEU A 73 0.12 3.13 -1.83
C LEU A 73 1.50 2.68 -1.36
N ALA A 74 2.12 1.78 -2.09
CA ALA A 74 3.53 1.43 -1.94
C ALA A 74 4.29 1.68 -3.24
N GLU A 75 5.61 1.82 -3.12
CA GLU A 75 6.55 2.12 -4.21
C GLU A 75 6.33 3.50 -4.86
N VAL A 76 6.04 4.50 -4.05
CA VAL A 76 5.97 5.91 -4.46
C VAL A 76 7.30 6.58 -4.13
N GLU A 77 7.90 7.28 -5.08
CA GLU A 77 9.18 7.96 -4.88
C GLU A 77 9.06 9.12 -3.90
N ASN A 78 8.18 10.08 -4.18
CA ASN A 78 8.07 11.30 -3.39
C ASN A 78 6.66 11.91 -3.42
N ARG A 79 6.43 12.90 -2.54
CA ARG A 79 5.15 13.62 -2.49
C ARG A 79 4.81 14.33 -3.80
N GLY A 80 5.82 14.77 -4.56
CA GLY A 80 5.64 15.46 -5.84
C GLY A 80 5.00 14.60 -6.91
N VAL A 81 5.31 13.29 -6.93
CA VAL A 81 4.67 12.29 -7.79
C VAL A 81 3.16 12.26 -7.55
N LEU A 82 2.74 12.16 -6.29
CA LEU A 82 1.32 12.12 -5.90
C LEU A 82 0.60 13.44 -6.22
N THR A 83 1.24 14.56 -5.91
CA THR A 83 0.68 15.89 -6.22
C THR A 83 0.44 16.07 -7.72
N ARG A 84 1.42 15.66 -8.56
CA ARG A 84 1.28 15.71 -10.02
C ARG A 84 0.20 14.74 -10.50
N MET A 85 0.15 13.53 -9.98
CA MET A 85 -0.89 12.55 -10.32
C MET A 85 -2.29 13.08 -10.00
N LEU A 86 -2.52 13.60 -8.81
CA LEU A 86 -3.80 14.19 -8.42
C LEU A 86 -4.18 15.39 -9.28
N SER A 87 -3.23 16.32 -9.54
CA SER A 87 -3.51 17.55 -10.26
C SER A 87 -3.66 17.39 -11.78
N SER A 88 -2.94 16.44 -12.37
CA SER A 88 -2.93 16.23 -13.83
C SER A 88 -4.07 15.33 -14.34
N THR A 89 -4.74 14.61 -13.44
CA THR A 89 -5.82 13.69 -13.78
C THR A 89 -7.19 14.22 -13.34
N LEU A 90 -8.25 13.49 -13.64
CA LEU A 90 -9.60 13.84 -13.17
C LEU A 90 -9.74 13.71 -11.65
N MET A 91 -8.80 13.08 -10.94
CA MET A 91 -8.78 13.01 -9.49
C MET A 91 -8.70 14.38 -8.81
N ARG A 92 -8.26 15.43 -9.55
CA ARG A 92 -8.27 16.83 -9.04
C ARG A 92 -9.66 17.35 -8.62
N LYS A 93 -10.73 16.68 -9.08
CA LYS A 93 -12.11 17.04 -8.69
C LYS A 93 -12.50 16.52 -7.30
N TYR A 94 -11.68 15.65 -6.72
CA TYR A 94 -11.94 15.00 -5.45
C TYR A 94 -10.81 15.36 -4.50
N ASP A 95 -11.07 16.22 -3.55
CA ASP A 95 -10.07 16.83 -2.66
C ASP A 95 -9.35 15.78 -1.77
N TYR A 96 -8.40 15.05 -2.36
CA TYR A 96 -7.56 14.10 -1.63
C TYR A 96 -6.44 14.81 -0.89
N GLY A 97 -6.35 14.53 0.40
CA GLY A 97 -5.16 14.81 1.20
C GLY A 97 -4.08 13.76 0.96
N ILE A 98 -2.82 14.13 1.20
CA ILE A 98 -1.65 13.25 1.05
C ILE A 98 -0.94 13.16 2.39
N VAL A 99 -0.70 11.94 2.89
CA VAL A 99 0.26 11.66 3.96
C VAL A 99 1.42 10.89 3.34
N HIS A 100 2.61 11.46 3.42
CA HIS A 100 3.83 10.89 2.86
C HIS A 100 5.05 11.52 3.52
N ARG A 101 6.09 10.73 3.73
CA ARG A 101 7.44 11.15 4.12
C ARG A 101 8.45 10.28 3.38
N GLU A 102 9.52 10.88 2.88
CA GLU A 102 10.65 10.14 2.36
C GLU A 102 11.36 9.42 3.49
N SER A 103 11.58 8.12 3.32
CA SER A 103 12.26 7.23 4.27
C SER A 103 13.75 7.07 3.93
N GLY A 104 14.44 6.25 4.70
CA GLY A 104 15.81 5.85 4.41
C GLY A 104 15.93 4.69 3.41
N ASP A 105 14.90 4.37 2.63
CA ASP A 105 14.96 3.27 1.67
C ASP A 105 16.00 3.52 0.59
N ARG A 106 16.87 2.53 0.33
CA ARG A 106 17.97 2.65 -0.64
C ARG A 106 17.51 2.86 -2.07
N ARG A 107 16.35 2.34 -2.45
CA ARG A 107 15.79 2.52 -3.78
C ARG A 107 15.14 3.89 -3.95
N GLY A 108 14.82 4.59 -2.84
CA GLY A 108 14.08 5.84 -2.86
C GLY A 108 12.60 5.62 -3.18
N ILE A 109 12.02 4.58 -2.59
CA ILE A 109 10.58 4.31 -2.68
C ILE A 109 9.96 4.27 -1.30
N ASP A 110 8.75 4.75 -1.18
CA ASP A 110 8.05 4.92 0.08
C ASP A 110 6.64 4.37 0.04
N VAL A 111 6.00 4.39 1.20
CA VAL A 111 4.56 4.23 1.33
C VAL A 111 3.89 5.60 1.42
N ALA A 112 2.65 5.66 0.99
CA ALA A 112 1.84 6.87 1.06
C ALA A 112 0.39 6.53 1.38
N LEU A 113 -0.35 7.52 1.87
CA LEU A 113 -1.77 7.43 2.08
C LEU A 113 -2.45 8.66 1.48
N LEU A 114 -3.45 8.41 0.63
CA LEU A 114 -4.37 9.42 0.13
C LEU A 114 -5.70 9.26 0.88
N TYR A 115 -6.32 10.35 1.29
CA TYR A 115 -7.60 10.34 1.97
C TYR A 115 -8.51 11.46 1.47
N ARG A 116 -9.82 11.21 1.44
CA ARG A 116 -10.81 12.23 1.05
C ARG A 116 -11.06 13.19 2.20
N LYS A 117 -10.67 14.45 2.02
CA LYS A 117 -10.89 15.51 3.01
C LYS A 117 -12.38 15.84 3.28
N SER A 118 -13.28 15.44 2.37
CA SER A 118 -14.71 15.54 2.60
C SER A 118 -15.28 14.46 3.53
N VAL A 119 -14.48 13.44 3.89
CA VAL A 119 -14.91 12.29 4.70
C VAL A 119 -14.17 12.24 6.03
N MET A 120 -12.95 12.73 6.08
CA MET A 120 -12.10 12.64 7.27
C MET A 120 -11.07 13.76 7.34
N ASP A 121 -10.67 14.10 8.56
CA ASP A 121 -9.60 15.05 8.86
C ASP A 121 -8.44 14.36 9.57
N THR A 122 -7.22 14.81 9.27
CA THR A 122 -6.01 14.29 9.90
C THR A 122 -5.85 14.88 11.30
N LEU A 123 -5.83 14.03 12.33
CA LEU A 123 -5.52 14.41 13.71
C LEU A 123 -4.01 14.39 13.96
N SER A 124 -3.34 13.33 13.53
CA SER A 124 -1.87 13.21 13.63
C SER A 124 -1.33 12.23 12.61
N THR A 125 -0.04 12.36 12.31
CA THR A 125 0.70 11.42 11.47
C THR A 125 2.01 11.07 12.13
N SER A 126 2.45 9.83 11.99
CA SER A 126 3.76 9.36 12.42
C SER A 126 4.35 8.36 11.42
N PHE A 127 5.66 8.22 11.50
CA PHE A 127 6.42 7.35 10.62
C PHE A 127 7.45 6.63 11.47
N VAL A 128 7.46 5.31 11.40
CA VAL A 128 8.31 4.47 12.25
C VAL A 128 9.24 3.66 11.36
N THR A 129 10.53 3.91 11.50
CA THR A 129 11.55 3.14 10.78
C THR A 129 11.78 1.82 11.49
N PRO A 130 11.67 0.66 10.82
CA PRO A 130 11.99 -0.63 11.43
C PRO A 130 13.44 -0.70 11.93
N VAL A 131 13.63 -1.44 13.03
CA VAL A 131 14.94 -1.63 13.67
C VAL A 131 15.35 -3.11 13.56
N TYR A 132 16.54 -3.37 13.05
CA TYR A 132 17.13 -4.70 12.96
C TYR A 132 18.52 -4.70 13.61
N GLU A 133 18.78 -5.64 14.50
CA GLU A 133 20.05 -5.74 15.26
C GLU A 133 20.47 -4.41 15.92
N GLY A 134 19.50 -3.71 16.49
CA GLY A 134 19.72 -2.43 17.20
C GLY A 134 20.02 -1.23 16.28
N LYS A 135 19.85 -1.36 14.98
CA LYS A 135 20.08 -0.27 14.00
C LYS A 135 18.82 0.01 13.20
N LEU A 136 18.59 1.29 12.88
CA LEU A 136 17.55 1.67 11.92
C LEU A 136 17.83 1.04 10.55
N MET A 137 16.83 0.41 9.99
CA MET A 137 16.95 -0.23 8.68
C MET A 137 16.92 0.82 7.57
N GLN A 138 17.68 0.60 6.50
CA GLN A 138 17.54 1.36 5.26
C GLN A 138 16.39 0.78 4.43
N THR A 139 15.18 1.03 4.88
CA THR A 139 13.93 0.53 4.28
C THR A 139 12.82 1.56 4.46
N ARG A 140 11.65 1.26 3.91
CA ARG A 140 10.45 2.10 4.03
C ARG A 140 10.01 2.20 5.48
N ASP A 141 9.56 3.39 5.85
CA ASP A 141 8.90 3.58 7.14
C ASP A 141 7.51 2.92 7.15
N ILE A 142 7.06 2.57 8.35
CA ILE A 142 5.66 2.29 8.63
C ILE A 142 4.95 3.64 8.75
N LEU A 143 4.03 3.94 7.85
CA LEU A 143 3.24 5.17 7.88
C LEU A 143 2.01 4.97 8.75
N HIS A 144 1.74 5.90 9.64
CA HIS A 144 0.51 5.97 10.43
C HIS A 144 -0.17 7.32 10.25
N ALA A 145 -1.48 7.27 10.10
CA ALA A 145 -2.35 8.43 10.06
C ALA A 145 -3.58 8.17 10.95
N ARG A 146 -3.68 8.99 12.01
CA ARG A 146 -4.87 9.02 12.87
C ARG A 146 -5.85 10.04 12.31
N MET A 147 -7.05 9.60 12.00
CA MET A 147 -8.07 10.37 11.32
C MET A 147 -9.31 10.51 12.19
N SER A 148 -9.94 11.69 12.16
CA SER A 148 -11.30 11.90 12.62
C SER A 148 -12.27 11.73 11.47
N LEU A 149 -13.28 10.88 11.62
CA LEU A 149 -14.32 10.65 10.63
C LEU A 149 -15.46 11.64 10.77
N ALA A 150 -16.35 11.71 9.79
CA ALA A 150 -17.48 12.64 9.78
C ALA A 150 -18.45 12.47 10.97
N ASP A 151 -18.56 11.25 11.51
CA ASP A 151 -19.34 10.92 12.71
C ASP A 151 -18.60 11.21 14.03
N SER A 152 -17.43 11.84 13.96
CA SER A 152 -16.52 12.10 15.08
C SER A 152 -15.86 10.86 15.68
N SER A 153 -16.01 9.69 15.09
CA SER A 153 -15.19 8.53 15.44
C SER A 153 -13.74 8.73 14.97
N VAL A 154 -12.83 7.95 15.54
CA VAL A 154 -11.40 8.05 15.23
C VAL A 154 -10.90 6.71 14.75
N ALA A 155 -10.24 6.70 13.61
CA ALA A 155 -9.60 5.52 13.05
C ALA A 155 -8.10 5.74 12.80
N ASP A 156 -7.31 4.69 13.03
CA ASP A 156 -5.88 4.65 12.79
C ASP A 156 -5.61 3.84 11.51
N PHE A 157 -5.08 4.51 10.49
CA PHE A 157 -4.66 3.87 9.24
C PHE A 157 -3.16 3.68 9.23
N ILE A 158 -2.71 2.46 9.02
CA ILE A 158 -1.30 2.10 8.99
C ILE A 158 -0.96 1.48 7.63
N VAL A 159 0.05 2.03 6.95
CA VAL A 159 0.51 1.55 5.64
C VAL A 159 1.92 1.00 5.75
N ASN A 160 2.13 -0.22 5.24
CA ASN A 160 3.39 -0.96 5.31
C ASN A 160 3.89 -1.35 3.92
N HIS A 161 5.20 -1.45 3.79
CA HIS A 161 5.84 -2.18 2.71
C HIS A 161 7.10 -2.85 3.26
N HIS A 162 6.98 -4.12 3.63
CA HIS A 162 8.04 -4.89 4.28
C HIS A 162 9.19 -5.21 3.32
N PRO A 163 10.40 -5.52 3.82
CA PRO A 163 11.54 -5.94 3.00
C PRO A 163 11.18 -7.13 2.12
N SER A 164 11.60 -7.06 0.84
CA SER A 164 11.34 -8.14 -0.11
C SER A 164 12.22 -9.37 0.15
N LYS A 165 11.85 -10.50 -0.45
CA LYS A 165 12.64 -11.76 -0.44
C LYS A 165 13.89 -11.69 -1.34
N PHE A 166 14.24 -10.52 -1.85
CA PHE A 166 15.43 -10.32 -2.70
C PHE A 166 16.70 -10.60 -1.91
N GLY A 167 17.61 -11.36 -2.51
CA GLY A 167 18.86 -11.80 -1.88
C GLY A 167 18.77 -13.17 -1.20
N GLY A 168 17.59 -13.79 -1.18
CA GLY A 168 17.35 -15.10 -0.57
C GLY A 168 16.35 -15.03 0.60
N GLU A 169 15.59 -16.11 0.76
CA GLU A 169 14.55 -16.20 1.78
C GLU A 169 15.14 -16.10 3.20
N GLU A 170 16.20 -16.87 3.49
CA GLU A 170 16.81 -16.89 4.82
C GLU A 170 17.45 -15.55 5.19
N GLU A 171 18.20 -14.92 4.26
CA GLU A 171 18.86 -13.63 4.51
C GLU A 171 17.87 -12.48 4.73
N SER A 172 16.75 -12.52 4.03
CA SER A 172 15.73 -11.47 4.10
C SER A 172 14.72 -11.68 5.22
N ARG A 173 14.55 -12.92 5.73
CA ARG A 173 13.59 -13.28 6.77
C ARG A 173 13.77 -12.45 8.04
N GLY A 174 14.98 -12.39 8.60
CA GLY A 174 15.23 -11.63 9.83
C GLY A 174 14.86 -10.15 9.72
N ARG A 175 15.02 -9.55 8.53
CA ARG A 175 14.59 -8.16 8.28
C ARG A 175 13.07 -8.03 8.19
N ARG A 176 12.35 -9.02 7.62
CA ARG A 176 10.88 -9.02 7.62
C ARG A 176 10.32 -9.23 9.02
N ASP A 177 10.92 -10.15 9.79
CA ASP A 177 10.53 -10.39 11.18
C ASP A 177 10.71 -9.12 12.03
N ALA A 178 11.83 -8.41 11.86
CA ALA A 178 12.08 -7.15 12.55
C ALA A 178 11.10 -6.03 12.15
N ALA A 179 10.72 -5.96 10.88
CA ALA A 179 9.68 -5.02 10.42
C ALA A 179 8.31 -5.37 11.03
N MET A 180 7.97 -6.65 11.13
CA MET A 180 6.74 -7.12 11.77
C MET A 180 6.73 -6.84 13.28
N GLU A 181 7.85 -7.07 13.96
CA GLU A 181 8.00 -6.75 15.38
C GLU A 181 7.84 -5.26 15.64
N THR A 182 8.43 -4.42 14.77
CA THR A 182 8.26 -2.97 14.84
C THR A 182 6.80 -2.57 14.66
N LEU A 183 6.10 -3.16 13.67
CA LEU A 183 4.68 -2.94 13.45
C LEU A 183 3.86 -3.34 14.67
N LYS A 184 4.13 -4.51 15.25
CA LYS A 184 3.46 -5.00 16.47
C LYS A 184 3.60 -4.01 17.62
N HIS A 185 4.83 -3.64 17.96
CA HIS A 185 5.10 -2.70 19.06
C HIS A 185 4.43 -1.35 18.83
N PHE A 186 4.43 -0.89 17.57
CA PHE A 186 3.75 0.35 17.21
C PHE A 186 2.23 0.24 17.41
N CYS A 187 1.59 -0.80 16.90
CA CYS A 187 0.15 -1.02 17.08
C CYS A 187 -0.22 -1.21 18.56
N ASP A 188 0.58 -1.94 19.35
CA ASP A 188 0.38 -2.06 20.80
C ASP A 188 0.44 -0.71 21.52
N SER A 189 1.21 0.25 21.02
CA SER A 189 1.33 1.59 21.61
C SER A 189 0.14 2.51 21.29
N LEU A 190 -0.62 2.19 20.26
CA LEU A 190 -1.80 2.95 19.86
C LEU A 190 -2.96 2.64 20.82
N LYS A 191 -3.58 3.68 21.35
CA LYS A 191 -4.74 3.56 22.25
C LYS A 191 -6.07 3.57 21.49
N GLY A 192 -6.03 3.32 20.19
CA GLY A 192 -7.20 3.33 19.31
C GLY A 192 -7.86 1.96 19.22
N ASP A 193 -9.19 1.91 19.25
CA ASP A 193 -9.95 0.68 19.08
C ASP A 193 -10.25 0.36 17.61
N GLN A 194 -10.01 1.31 16.70
CA GLN A 194 -10.28 1.16 15.27
C GLN A 194 -8.99 1.31 14.47
N MET A 195 -8.27 0.21 14.30
CA MET A 195 -7.06 0.15 13.49
C MET A 195 -7.31 -0.58 12.18
N ILE A 196 -6.81 -0.01 11.08
CA ILE A 196 -6.82 -0.60 9.74
C ILE A 196 -5.37 -0.60 9.25
N VAL A 197 -4.76 -1.77 9.22
CA VAL A 197 -3.40 -2.00 8.74
C VAL A 197 -3.46 -2.56 7.34
N MET A 198 -2.72 -1.99 6.43
CA MET A 198 -2.65 -2.43 5.03
C MET A 198 -1.21 -2.40 4.53
N GLY A 199 -0.90 -3.23 3.57
CA GLY A 199 0.44 -3.20 2.99
C GLY A 199 0.81 -4.39 2.13
N ASP A 200 1.96 -4.22 1.48
CA ASP A 200 2.73 -5.29 0.88
C ASP A 200 3.70 -5.85 1.95
N PHE A 201 3.37 -7.02 2.48
CA PHE A 201 4.15 -7.67 3.53
C PHE A 201 5.29 -8.54 2.98
N ASN A 202 5.36 -8.68 1.64
CA ASN A 202 6.32 -9.54 0.97
C ASN A 202 6.39 -10.97 1.52
N ASP A 203 5.28 -11.42 2.13
CA ASP A 203 5.09 -12.78 2.62
C ASP A 203 3.60 -13.16 2.64
N THR A 204 3.29 -14.45 2.66
CA THR A 204 1.91 -14.95 2.65
C THR A 204 1.30 -15.02 4.05
N PRO A 205 -0.05 -15.02 4.21
CA PRO A 205 -0.71 -15.02 5.52
C PRO A 205 -0.30 -16.16 6.47
N GLU A 206 0.21 -17.27 5.92
CA GLU A 206 0.65 -18.43 6.71
C GLU A 206 2.06 -18.29 7.29
N ALA A 207 2.81 -17.23 6.94
CA ALA A 207 4.15 -17.02 7.45
C ALA A 207 4.11 -16.81 8.98
N GLU A 208 5.06 -17.43 9.66
CA GLU A 208 5.12 -17.51 11.13
C GLU A 208 5.12 -16.14 11.80
N GLN A 209 5.72 -15.15 11.16
CA GLN A 209 5.81 -13.77 11.67
C GLN A 209 4.43 -13.13 11.93
N PHE A 210 3.37 -13.52 11.21
CA PHE A 210 2.03 -12.98 11.45
C PHE A 210 1.43 -13.38 12.79
N ARG A 211 1.90 -14.48 13.40
CA ARG A 211 1.51 -14.88 14.76
C ARG A 211 1.87 -13.87 15.83
N MET A 212 2.85 -13.00 15.56
CA MET A 212 3.18 -11.89 16.47
C MET A 212 2.00 -10.91 16.66
N LEU A 213 1.06 -10.88 15.72
CA LEU A 213 -0.10 -10.00 15.74
C LEU A 213 -1.38 -10.66 16.30
N ASP A 214 -1.29 -11.96 16.70
CA ASP A 214 -2.43 -12.69 17.25
C ASP A 214 -2.99 -11.98 18.48
N GLY A 215 -4.31 -11.81 18.50
CA GLY A 215 -5.02 -11.09 19.55
C GLY A 215 -4.98 -9.56 19.44
N LEU A 216 -4.04 -9.00 18.69
CA LEU A 216 -3.94 -7.56 18.42
C LEU A 216 -4.67 -7.17 17.14
N LEU A 217 -4.45 -7.92 16.06
CA LEU A 217 -5.04 -7.69 14.74
C LEU A 217 -5.63 -8.98 14.17
N VAL A 218 -6.67 -8.84 13.36
CA VAL A 218 -7.30 -9.93 12.62
C VAL A 218 -6.93 -9.81 11.15
N ASN A 219 -6.21 -10.81 10.61
CA ASN A 219 -5.84 -10.84 9.21
C ASN A 219 -7.05 -11.16 8.32
N LYS A 220 -7.40 -10.23 7.44
CA LYS A 220 -8.56 -10.36 6.55
C LYS A 220 -8.25 -11.15 5.26
N ALA A 221 -6.98 -11.49 5.05
CA ALA A 221 -6.51 -12.21 3.87
C ALA A 221 -6.58 -13.74 3.99
N GLU A 222 -6.70 -14.30 5.18
CA GLU A 222 -6.62 -15.75 5.42
C GLU A 222 -7.59 -16.56 4.56
N GLY A 223 -8.87 -16.17 4.55
CA GLY A 223 -9.88 -16.86 3.75
C GLY A 223 -9.65 -16.76 2.24
N LEU A 224 -9.05 -15.68 1.76
CA LEU A 224 -8.65 -15.49 0.36
C LEU A 224 -7.47 -16.41 0.03
N HIS A 225 -6.48 -16.47 0.92
CA HIS A 225 -5.31 -17.32 0.78
C HIS A 225 -5.69 -18.81 0.74
N GLN A 226 -6.59 -19.26 1.61
CA GLN A 226 -7.12 -20.63 1.60
C GLN A 226 -7.81 -20.98 0.27
N ARG A 227 -8.43 -20.02 -0.40
CA ARG A 227 -9.00 -20.17 -1.75
C ARG A 227 -7.97 -20.06 -2.88
N ARG A 228 -6.66 -19.94 -2.53
CA ARG A 228 -5.54 -19.76 -3.47
C ARG A 228 -5.66 -18.51 -4.34
N GLU A 229 -6.28 -17.48 -3.79
CA GLU A 229 -6.26 -16.14 -4.39
C GLU A 229 -4.93 -15.45 -4.09
N GLY A 230 -4.49 -14.55 -4.95
CA GLY A 230 -3.24 -13.85 -4.77
C GLY A 230 -3.23 -12.47 -5.42
N THR A 231 -2.33 -11.63 -4.98
CA THR A 231 -2.11 -10.27 -5.48
C THR A 231 -0.92 -10.17 -6.43
N ILE A 232 0.02 -11.10 -6.32
CA ILE A 232 1.15 -11.26 -7.25
C ILE A 232 1.15 -12.66 -7.86
N ARG A 233 1.71 -12.77 -9.06
CA ARG A 233 1.94 -14.07 -9.70
C ARG A 233 3.41 -14.25 -10.02
N TYR A 234 4.04 -15.20 -9.34
CA TYR A 234 5.45 -15.54 -9.52
C TYR A 234 5.57 -17.00 -9.99
N GLU A 235 6.34 -17.24 -11.05
CA GLU A 235 6.53 -18.58 -11.65
C GLU A 235 5.24 -19.38 -11.86
N GLY A 236 4.19 -18.69 -12.29
CA GLY A 236 2.88 -19.30 -12.56
C GLY A 236 1.99 -19.54 -11.33
N LYS A 237 2.48 -19.25 -10.12
CA LYS A 237 1.72 -19.38 -8.86
C LYS A 237 1.25 -18.02 -8.38
N TRP A 238 0.04 -17.96 -7.88
CA TRP A 238 -0.49 -16.79 -7.20
C TRP A 238 -0.06 -16.81 -5.74
N GLU A 239 0.45 -15.68 -5.27
CA GLU A 239 0.80 -15.42 -3.88
C GLU A 239 0.04 -14.19 -3.39
N LEU A 240 -0.46 -14.25 -2.17
CA LEU A 240 -1.18 -13.18 -1.51
C LEU A 240 -0.21 -12.49 -0.53
N ILE A 241 0.38 -11.40 -0.96
CA ILE A 241 1.38 -10.64 -0.19
C ILE A 241 0.89 -9.24 0.21
N ASP A 242 -0.13 -8.72 -0.49
CA ASP A 242 -0.81 -7.48 -0.12
C ASP A 242 -2.03 -7.81 0.74
N MET A 243 -2.10 -7.28 1.94
CA MET A 243 -3.08 -7.67 2.94
C MET A 243 -3.68 -6.49 3.69
N PHE A 244 -4.85 -6.75 4.24
CA PHE A 244 -5.48 -5.92 5.25
C PHE A 244 -5.60 -6.68 6.57
N MET A 245 -5.35 -5.98 7.66
CA MET A 245 -5.62 -6.45 9.01
C MET A 245 -6.39 -5.37 9.75
N THR A 246 -7.26 -5.77 10.64
CA THR A 246 -8.06 -4.82 11.43
C THR A 246 -7.98 -5.16 12.91
N SER A 247 -8.20 -4.17 13.77
CA SER A 247 -8.49 -4.44 15.18
C SER A 247 -9.68 -5.40 15.32
N PRO A 248 -9.74 -6.19 16.40
CA PRO A 248 -10.86 -7.12 16.63
C PRO A 248 -12.23 -6.46 16.61
N SER A 249 -12.34 -5.21 17.06
CA SER A 249 -13.58 -4.40 17.04
C SER A 249 -14.15 -4.20 15.64
N LEU A 250 -13.29 -4.06 14.62
CA LEU A 250 -13.69 -3.88 13.22
C LEU A 250 -13.81 -5.20 12.44
N ALA A 251 -13.36 -6.31 13.02
CA ALA A 251 -13.19 -7.55 12.26
C ALA A 251 -14.51 -8.10 11.70
N ALA A 252 -15.60 -8.04 12.45
CA ALA A 252 -16.90 -8.56 12.01
C ALA A 252 -17.53 -7.73 10.88
N GLU A 253 -17.27 -6.43 10.86
CA GLU A 253 -17.86 -5.47 9.91
C GLU A 253 -16.98 -5.21 8.68
N SER A 254 -15.73 -5.66 8.71
CA SER A 254 -14.78 -5.45 7.63
C SER A 254 -14.63 -6.67 6.73
N ARG A 255 -14.46 -6.42 5.45
CA ARG A 255 -14.23 -7.45 4.42
C ARG A 255 -13.09 -7.03 3.49
N MET A 256 -12.19 -7.96 3.19
CA MET A 256 -11.19 -7.79 2.16
C MET A 256 -11.60 -8.53 0.88
N GLU A 257 -11.35 -7.93 -0.26
CA GLU A 257 -11.40 -8.61 -1.56
C GLU A 257 -10.19 -8.24 -2.42
N ILE A 258 -9.79 -9.15 -3.29
CA ILE A 258 -8.76 -8.89 -4.30
C ILE A 258 -9.45 -8.45 -5.58
N VAL A 259 -9.18 -7.22 -6.01
CA VAL A 259 -9.81 -6.65 -7.19
C VAL A 259 -8.92 -6.85 -8.41
N ARG A 260 -9.41 -7.61 -9.37
CA ARG A 260 -8.76 -7.83 -10.67
C ARG A 260 -9.31 -6.85 -11.69
N VAL A 261 -8.57 -5.80 -11.95
CA VAL A 261 -8.94 -4.77 -12.92
C VAL A 261 -8.58 -5.26 -14.32
N PRO A 262 -9.52 -5.43 -15.26
CA PRO A 262 -9.28 -6.12 -16.54
C PRO A 262 -8.13 -5.52 -17.36
N PHE A 263 -8.02 -4.20 -17.42
CA PHE A 263 -6.97 -3.54 -18.20
C PHE A 263 -5.59 -3.51 -17.49
N LEU A 264 -5.51 -3.96 -16.23
CA LEU A 264 -4.25 -4.18 -15.51
C LEU A 264 -3.83 -5.67 -15.51
N MET A 265 -4.54 -6.50 -16.24
CA MET A 265 -4.19 -7.91 -16.40
C MET A 265 -3.54 -8.15 -17.75
N THR A 266 -2.65 -9.12 -17.81
CA THR A 266 -2.00 -9.58 -19.04
C THR A 266 -1.81 -11.08 -19.00
N CYS A 267 -1.69 -11.72 -20.17
CA CYS A 267 -1.42 -13.15 -20.26
C CYS A 267 0.11 -13.40 -20.16
N GLU A 268 0.50 -14.27 -19.24
CA GLU A 268 1.89 -14.67 -19.12
C GLU A 268 2.23 -15.78 -20.13
N LYS A 269 3.27 -15.54 -20.94
CA LYS A 269 3.68 -16.50 -22.00
C LYS A 269 4.44 -17.71 -21.49
N LYS A 270 5.34 -17.50 -20.51
CA LYS A 270 6.20 -18.57 -19.95
C LYS A 270 5.41 -19.52 -19.05
N HIS A 271 4.51 -18.96 -18.27
CA HIS A 271 3.61 -19.71 -17.39
C HIS A 271 2.18 -19.30 -17.72
N PRO A 272 1.49 -20.01 -18.65
CA PRO A 272 0.18 -19.59 -19.16
C PRO A 272 -0.82 -19.24 -18.06
N GLY A 273 -1.55 -18.15 -18.25
CA GLY A 273 -2.54 -17.61 -17.33
C GLY A 273 -2.43 -16.12 -17.14
N ASP A 274 -3.45 -15.56 -16.52
CA ASP A 274 -3.48 -14.12 -16.24
C ASP A 274 -2.54 -13.75 -15.11
N LYS A 275 -1.86 -12.61 -15.24
CA LYS A 275 -1.06 -11.99 -14.18
C LYS A 275 -1.27 -10.49 -14.15
N PRO A 276 -1.00 -9.82 -13.00
CA PRO A 276 -1.01 -8.39 -12.93
C PRO A 276 -0.02 -7.78 -13.93
N ARG A 277 -0.45 -6.70 -14.57
CA ARG A 277 0.38 -5.87 -15.42
C ARG A 277 0.82 -4.65 -14.62
N ARG A 278 2.06 -4.27 -14.76
CA ARG A 278 2.56 -3.00 -14.21
C ARG A 278 1.75 -1.83 -14.78
N PRO A 279 1.22 -0.98 -13.93
CA PRO A 279 0.45 0.18 -14.37
C PRO A 279 1.29 1.19 -15.14
#